data_1206049440116207157ad0312d9d0d0f
#
_entry.id   1206049440116207157ad0312d9d0d0f
#
_cell.length_a   1.000
_cell.length_b   1.000
_cell.length_c   1.000
_cell.angle_alpha   90.00
_cell.angle_beta   90.00
_cell.angle_gamma   90.00
#
_symmetry.space_group_name_H-M   'P 1'
#
loop_
_entity.id
_entity.type
_entity.pdbx_description
1 polymer ?
#
loop_
_entity_poly.entity_id
_entity_poly.type
_entity_poly.pdbx_seq_one_letter_code
_entity_poly.pdbx_strand_id
1 'polypeptide(L)'
;MKLRSLYAGTALALLIVSAGPSWSQDTAQAEAEAQAVNREQVEESVTAETDSQLADKRTALIQEAVDALDETNAAIAAIEKGDTDAAIAALALATGKLEAVVAREPDLALAPVRINHFTYDVLGSVEAVRELGKQIEDLVDDGKFQEARPLLSGFASEVVIRTTSLPLATYPDAILAATALLDDGKTDEAMTVLNAALSTQVVTDTVIALPPLRAVAMIEKAKALLNDDGEAANDKAATEDADLTAADYVEAARQELEIAEALGYGRESDFEDLHEALDELDRQIEAQEDTGGIFETIATRFEELRTRIFN
;
A
#
# COMPACT_ATOMS: atom_id res chain seq x y z
N MET A 1 -24.08 13.44 16.97
CA MET A 1 -23.09 12.52 17.56
C MET A 1 -22.40 11.85 16.39
N LYS A 2 -21.21 12.32 16.01
CA LYS A 2 -20.42 11.73 14.90
C LYS A 2 -19.60 10.58 15.50
N LEU A 3 -19.92 9.34 15.13
CA LEU A 3 -19.03 8.20 15.39
C LEU A 3 -17.76 8.39 14.55
N ARG A 4 -16.65 8.67 15.22
CA ARG A 4 -15.32 8.50 14.63
C ARG A 4 -15.05 6.99 14.55
N SER A 5 -15.05 6.47 13.33
CA SER A 5 -14.57 5.12 13.05
C SER A 5 -13.07 5.09 13.33
N LEU A 6 -12.69 4.41 14.42
CA LEU A 6 -11.31 4.09 14.71
C LEU A 6 -10.89 2.95 13.77
N TYR A 7 -10.27 3.30 12.65
CA TYR A 7 -9.53 2.32 11.85
C TYR A 7 -8.23 1.98 12.60
N ALA A 8 -8.25 0.88 13.32
CA ALA A 8 -7.03 0.27 13.84
C ALA A 8 -6.33 -0.49 12.72
N GLY A 9 -5.65 0.23 11.84
CA GLY A 9 -4.59 -0.34 11.03
C GLY A 9 -3.43 -0.65 11.97
N THR A 10 -3.05 -1.92 12.10
CA THR A 10 -1.86 -2.31 12.86
C THR A 10 -0.65 -1.94 11.99
N ALA A 11 -0.12 -0.72 12.17
CA ALA A 11 1.19 -0.36 11.68
C ALA A 11 2.23 -1.15 12.47
N LEU A 12 2.94 -2.06 11.81
CA LEU A 12 4.09 -2.74 12.40
C LEU A 12 5.29 -1.81 12.23
N ALA A 13 5.48 -0.89 13.19
CA ALA A 13 6.64 0.00 13.20
C ALA A 13 7.87 -0.79 13.67
N LEU A 14 8.87 -0.92 12.81
CA LEU A 14 10.16 -1.49 13.18
C LEU A 14 11.09 -0.35 13.60
N LEU A 15 11.35 -0.21 14.90
CA LEU A 15 12.38 0.69 15.42
C LEU A 15 13.75 0.04 15.21
N ILE A 16 14.54 0.60 14.30
CA ILE A 16 15.92 0.18 14.07
C ILE A 16 16.82 0.97 15.00
N VAL A 17 17.33 0.32 16.04
CA VAL A 17 18.38 0.89 16.91
C VAL A 17 19.70 0.29 16.48
N SER A 18 20.57 1.08 15.84
CA SER A 18 21.92 0.64 15.47
C SER A 18 22.84 0.66 16.70
N ALA A 19 23.61 -0.41 16.90
CA ALA A 19 24.61 -0.51 17.97
C ALA A 19 25.95 0.10 17.54
N GLY A 20 25.99 1.44 17.28
CA GLY A 20 27.21 2.21 16.98
C GLY A 20 27.83 2.89 18.22
N PRO A 21 29.00 3.57 18.09
CA PRO A 21 29.56 4.38 19.18
C PRO A 21 28.59 5.52 19.56
N SER A 22 28.56 5.90 20.84
CA SER A 22 27.50 6.73 21.46
C SER A 22 27.21 8.07 20.75
N TRP A 23 28.18 8.71 20.13
CA TRP A 23 27.98 9.96 19.40
C TRP A 23 27.36 9.76 17.98
N SER A 24 27.58 8.63 17.33
CA SER A 24 26.87 8.29 16.08
C SER A 24 25.42 7.85 16.34
N GLN A 25 25.12 7.37 17.54
CA GLN A 25 23.76 7.04 17.94
C GLN A 25 22.93 8.28 18.23
N ASP A 26 23.51 9.31 18.87
CA ASP A 26 22.81 10.56 19.15
C ASP A 26 22.45 11.31 17.84
N THR A 27 23.33 11.28 16.83
CA THR A 27 23.07 11.91 15.53
C THR A 27 21.98 11.16 14.76
N ALA A 28 22.11 9.85 14.64
CA ALA A 28 21.12 9.00 13.95
C ALA A 28 19.73 9.05 14.62
N GLN A 29 19.70 9.20 15.94
CA GLN A 29 18.44 9.37 16.66
C GLN A 29 17.82 10.75 16.40
N ALA A 30 18.62 11.82 16.39
CA ALA A 30 18.14 13.16 16.07
C ALA A 30 17.62 13.27 14.63
N GLU A 31 18.28 12.62 13.67
CA GLU A 31 17.83 12.54 12.28
C GLU A 31 16.51 11.75 12.14
N ALA A 32 16.39 10.61 12.84
CA ALA A 32 15.16 9.83 12.84
C ALA A 32 13.98 10.60 13.49
N GLU A 33 14.24 11.36 14.56
CA GLU A 33 13.24 12.23 15.21
C GLU A 33 12.82 13.38 14.27
N ALA A 34 13.76 14.06 13.63
CA ALA A 34 13.47 15.10 12.64
C ALA A 34 12.66 14.57 11.46
N GLN A 35 13.03 13.39 10.94
CA GLN A 35 12.30 12.73 9.87
C GLN A 35 10.88 12.33 10.30
N ALA A 36 10.69 11.86 11.53
CA ALA A 36 9.37 11.55 12.06
C ALA A 36 8.47 12.79 12.11
N VAL A 37 9.01 13.95 12.54
CA VAL A 37 8.29 15.23 12.53
C VAL A 37 7.92 15.63 11.10
N ASN A 38 8.87 15.55 10.14
CA ASN A 38 8.60 15.88 8.75
C ASN A 38 7.50 14.97 8.14
N ARG A 39 7.49 13.67 8.47
CA ARG A 39 6.44 12.73 8.05
C ARG A 39 5.08 13.10 8.63
N GLU A 40 5.02 13.51 9.90
CA GLU A 40 3.77 13.92 10.55
C GLU A 40 3.15 15.14 9.84
N GLN A 41 3.95 16.09 9.34
CA GLN A 41 3.48 17.26 8.59
C GLN A 41 2.77 16.90 7.26
N VAL A 42 3.06 15.77 6.67
CA VAL A 42 2.46 15.30 5.41
C VAL A 42 1.50 14.12 5.57
N GLU A 43 1.33 13.61 6.80
CA GLU A 43 0.53 12.41 7.10
C GLU A 43 -0.92 12.52 6.59
N GLU A 44 -1.55 13.70 6.73
CA GLU A 44 -2.91 13.92 6.23
C GLU A 44 -3.00 13.76 4.70
N SER A 45 -2.03 14.29 3.97
CA SER A 45 -1.97 14.21 2.50
C SER A 45 -1.70 12.78 2.03
N VAL A 46 -0.77 12.09 2.69
CA VAL A 46 -0.43 10.69 2.41
C VAL A 46 -1.61 9.77 2.69
N THR A 47 -2.30 9.98 3.83
CA THR A 47 -3.50 9.22 4.20
C THR A 47 -4.64 9.49 3.22
N ALA A 48 -4.87 10.73 2.81
CA ALA A 48 -5.90 11.08 1.85
C ALA A 48 -5.68 10.39 0.48
N GLU A 49 -4.45 10.35 -0.01
CA GLU A 49 -4.12 9.68 -1.26
C GLU A 49 -4.27 8.15 -1.15
N THR A 50 -3.77 7.54 -0.08
CA THR A 50 -3.93 6.10 0.13
C THR A 50 -5.39 5.70 0.32
N ASP A 51 -6.19 6.48 1.04
CA ASP A 51 -7.62 6.26 1.20
C ASP A 51 -8.39 6.43 -0.12
N SER A 52 -7.98 7.37 -0.97
CA SER A 52 -8.53 7.55 -2.31
C SER A 52 -8.31 6.30 -3.17
N GLN A 53 -7.09 5.81 -3.25
CA GLN A 53 -6.78 4.59 -4.00
C GLN A 53 -7.48 3.35 -3.44
N LEU A 54 -7.61 3.25 -2.10
CA LEU A 54 -8.36 2.18 -1.47
C LEU A 54 -9.87 2.27 -1.78
N ALA A 55 -10.44 3.48 -1.81
CA ALA A 55 -11.84 3.70 -2.17
C ALA A 55 -12.11 3.30 -3.62
N ASP A 56 -11.22 3.64 -4.56
CA ASP A 56 -11.30 3.24 -5.96
C ASP A 56 -11.31 1.72 -6.11
N LYS A 57 -10.44 1.01 -5.39
CA LYS A 57 -10.44 -0.46 -5.37
C LYS A 57 -11.74 -1.03 -4.79
N ARG A 58 -12.29 -0.41 -3.73
CA ARG A 58 -13.57 -0.85 -3.12
C ARG A 58 -14.76 -0.65 -4.05
N THR A 59 -14.76 0.41 -4.87
CA THR A 59 -15.83 0.62 -5.88
C THR A 59 -15.79 -0.42 -6.99
N ALA A 60 -14.65 -1.08 -7.21
CA ALA A 60 -14.51 -2.18 -8.16
C ALA A 60 -15.05 -3.52 -7.65
N LEU A 61 -15.49 -3.63 -6.38
CA LEU A 61 -16.11 -4.83 -5.85
C LEU A 61 -17.44 -5.12 -6.55
N ILE A 62 -17.61 -6.36 -6.96
CA ILE A 62 -18.84 -6.82 -7.60
C ILE A 62 -19.71 -7.49 -6.54
N GLN A 63 -20.77 -6.80 -6.12
CA GLN A 63 -21.61 -7.25 -5.01
C GLN A 63 -22.23 -8.64 -5.25
N GLU A 64 -22.67 -8.93 -6.45
CA GLU A 64 -23.21 -10.24 -6.78
C GLU A 64 -22.18 -11.37 -6.66
N ALA A 65 -20.90 -11.10 -6.95
CA ALA A 65 -19.82 -12.06 -6.75
C ALA A 65 -19.47 -12.22 -5.26
N VAL A 66 -19.54 -11.14 -4.48
CA VAL A 66 -19.41 -11.20 -3.01
C VAL A 66 -20.51 -12.06 -2.42
N ASP A 67 -21.76 -11.78 -2.79
CA ASP A 67 -22.92 -12.56 -2.34
C ASP A 67 -22.78 -14.05 -2.73
N ALA A 68 -22.32 -14.33 -3.95
CA ALA A 68 -22.11 -15.72 -4.39
C ALA A 68 -21.03 -16.44 -3.56
N LEU A 69 -19.97 -15.75 -3.17
CA LEU A 69 -18.96 -16.31 -2.27
C LEU A 69 -19.54 -16.58 -0.88
N ASP A 70 -20.36 -15.68 -0.36
CA ASP A 70 -21.02 -15.84 0.94
C ASP A 70 -22.00 -17.02 0.92
N GLU A 71 -22.78 -17.17 -0.15
CA GLU A 71 -23.68 -18.33 -0.34
C GLU A 71 -22.90 -19.65 -0.49
N THR A 72 -21.73 -19.63 -1.15
CA THR A 72 -20.85 -20.81 -1.21
C THR A 72 -20.36 -21.23 0.18
N ASN A 73 -19.95 -20.26 1.00
CA ASN A 73 -19.56 -20.53 2.40
C ASN A 73 -20.75 -21.01 3.25
N ALA A 74 -21.94 -20.46 3.03
CA ALA A 74 -23.18 -20.92 3.68
C ALA A 74 -23.52 -22.36 3.31
N ALA A 75 -23.34 -22.74 2.05
CA ALA A 75 -23.52 -24.13 1.58
C ALA A 75 -22.55 -25.09 2.28
N ILE A 76 -21.26 -24.73 2.38
CA ILE A 76 -20.27 -25.53 3.12
C ILE A 76 -20.70 -25.72 4.57
N ALA A 77 -21.10 -24.62 5.25
CA ALA A 77 -21.56 -24.68 6.62
C ALA A 77 -22.84 -25.52 6.80
N ALA A 78 -23.72 -25.56 5.80
CA ALA A 78 -24.91 -26.42 5.80
C ALA A 78 -24.54 -27.90 5.63
N ILE A 79 -23.60 -28.21 4.73
CA ILE A 79 -23.05 -29.56 4.55
C ILE A 79 -22.45 -30.09 5.85
N GLU A 80 -21.65 -29.29 6.54
CA GLU A 80 -21.03 -29.67 7.82
C GLU A 80 -22.05 -29.99 8.91
N LYS A 81 -23.26 -29.39 8.83
CA LYS A 81 -24.39 -29.68 9.74
C LYS A 81 -25.27 -30.84 9.27
N GLY A 82 -25.00 -31.41 8.09
CA GLY A 82 -25.81 -32.45 7.47
C GLY A 82 -27.12 -31.96 6.84
N ASP A 83 -27.25 -30.64 6.62
CA ASP A 83 -28.41 -30.00 6.01
C ASP A 83 -28.18 -29.83 4.49
N THR A 84 -28.40 -30.92 3.75
CA THR A 84 -28.19 -30.96 2.29
C THR A 84 -29.15 -30.02 1.55
N ASP A 85 -30.40 -29.91 2.01
CA ASP A 85 -31.41 -29.06 1.36
C ASP A 85 -31.02 -27.58 1.47
N ALA A 86 -30.55 -27.14 2.63
CA ALA A 86 -30.04 -25.79 2.82
C ALA A 86 -28.77 -25.52 1.97
N ALA A 87 -27.89 -26.50 1.83
CA ALA A 87 -26.70 -26.41 0.99
C ALA A 87 -27.06 -26.22 -0.49
N ILE A 88 -27.98 -27.02 -1.02
CA ILE A 88 -28.46 -26.92 -2.41
C ILE A 88 -29.12 -25.53 -2.64
N ALA A 89 -29.94 -25.06 -1.70
CA ALA A 89 -30.57 -23.77 -1.80
C ALA A 89 -29.55 -22.63 -1.87
N ALA A 90 -28.51 -22.67 -1.05
CA ALA A 90 -27.43 -21.68 -1.04
C ALA A 90 -26.64 -21.72 -2.36
N LEU A 91 -26.28 -22.92 -2.88
CA LEU A 91 -25.58 -23.04 -4.16
C LEU A 91 -26.44 -22.57 -5.35
N ALA A 92 -27.77 -22.76 -5.31
CA ALA A 92 -28.65 -22.19 -6.32
C ALA A 92 -28.64 -20.65 -6.33
N LEU A 93 -28.59 -20.02 -5.14
CA LEU A 93 -28.43 -18.57 -5.03
C LEU A 93 -27.08 -18.12 -5.56
N ALA A 94 -25.99 -18.81 -5.19
CA ALA A 94 -24.65 -18.52 -5.69
C ALA A 94 -24.59 -18.59 -7.23
N THR A 95 -25.17 -19.65 -7.83
CA THR A 95 -25.25 -19.81 -9.29
C THR A 95 -25.95 -18.62 -9.96
N GLY A 96 -27.14 -18.26 -9.48
CA GLY A 96 -27.89 -17.15 -10.06
C GLY A 96 -27.16 -15.80 -9.98
N LYS A 97 -26.43 -15.56 -8.90
CA LYS A 97 -25.59 -14.37 -8.73
C LYS A 97 -24.42 -14.35 -9.74
N LEU A 98 -23.71 -15.47 -9.89
CA LEU A 98 -22.59 -15.59 -10.84
C LEU A 98 -23.06 -15.47 -12.29
N GLU A 99 -24.20 -16.06 -12.65
CA GLU A 99 -24.79 -15.92 -13.98
C GLU A 99 -25.13 -14.45 -14.29
N ALA A 100 -25.63 -13.68 -13.31
CA ALA A 100 -25.89 -12.28 -13.48
C ALA A 100 -24.61 -11.45 -13.76
N VAL A 101 -23.51 -11.79 -13.09
CA VAL A 101 -22.21 -11.13 -13.35
C VAL A 101 -21.72 -11.46 -14.76
N VAL A 102 -21.67 -12.74 -15.13
CA VAL A 102 -21.19 -13.17 -16.45
C VAL A 102 -22.05 -12.62 -17.58
N ALA A 103 -23.37 -12.52 -17.39
CA ALA A 103 -24.27 -11.96 -18.40
C ALA A 103 -24.08 -10.46 -18.60
N ARG A 104 -23.76 -9.71 -17.53
CA ARG A 104 -23.53 -8.29 -17.57
C ARG A 104 -22.14 -7.93 -18.12
N GLU A 105 -21.12 -8.72 -17.75
CA GLU A 105 -19.73 -8.49 -18.06
C GLU A 105 -19.05 -9.75 -18.61
N PRO A 106 -19.39 -10.17 -19.84
CA PRO A 106 -18.94 -11.46 -20.39
C PRO A 106 -17.41 -11.56 -20.60
N ASP A 107 -16.72 -10.44 -20.72
CA ASP A 107 -15.27 -10.37 -20.90
C ASP A 107 -14.50 -10.30 -19.57
N LEU A 108 -15.20 -10.22 -18.43
CA LEU A 108 -14.58 -10.16 -17.12
C LEU A 108 -14.01 -11.54 -16.72
N ALA A 109 -12.69 -11.62 -16.63
CA ALA A 109 -12.03 -12.86 -16.22
C ALA A 109 -12.05 -13.09 -14.71
N LEU A 110 -11.93 -12.03 -13.93
CA LEU A 110 -11.79 -12.03 -12.47
C LEU A 110 -12.78 -11.05 -11.84
N ALA A 111 -13.65 -11.54 -10.96
CA ALA A 111 -14.60 -10.70 -10.23
C ALA A 111 -14.04 -10.37 -8.83
N PRO A 112 -13.69 -9.10 -8.53
CA PRO A 112 -13.22 -8.70 -7.21
C PRO A 112 -14.31 -8.90 -6.14
N VAL A 113 -13.97 -9.62 -5.06
CA VAL A 113 -14.90 -9.97 -3.97
C VAL A 113 -14.43 -9.49 -2.60
N ARG A 114 -13.15 -9.16 -2.43
CA ARG A 114 -12.61 -8.68 -1.15
C ARG A 114 -11.43 -7.77 -1.36
N ILE A 115 -11.38 -6.70 -0.57
CA ILE A 115 -10.26 -5.77 -0.49
C ILE A 115 -9.78 -5.73 0.97
N ASN A 116 -8.50 -5.98 1.17
CA ASN A 116 -7.79 -5.75 2.43
C ASN A 116 -6.63 -4.80 2.18
N HIS A 117 -6.16 -4.11 3.20
CA HIS A 117 -4.92 -3.34 3.13
C HIS A 117 -4.05 -3.61 4.35
N PHE A 118 -2.74 -3.48 4.15
CA PHE A 118 -1.71 -3.65 5.17
C PHE A 118 -0.71 -2.50 5.00
N THR A 119 -0.31 -1.89 6.10
CA THR A 119 0.72 -0.85 6.08
C THR A 119 1.97 -1.39 6.76
N TYR A 120 3.08 -1.28 6.06
CA TYR A 120 4.42 -1.49 6.58
C TYR A 120 5.12 -0.14 6.59
N ASP A 121 5.89 0.18 7.62
CA ASP A 121 6.65 1.41 7.66
C ASP A 121 7.94 1.23 8.46
N VAL A 122 9.07 1.47 7.80
CA VAL A 122 10.38 1.48 8.43
C VAL A 122 10.62 2.87 9.01
N LEU A 123 10.83 2.91 10.33
CA LEU A 123 11.19 4.13 11.04
C LEU A 123 12.69 4.12 11.34
N GLY A 124 13.41 5.12 10.87
CA GLY A 124 14.85 5.27 11.09
C GLY A 124 15.48 6.27 10.13
N SER A 125 16.72 6.69 10.40
CA SER A 125 17.48 7.49 9.45
C SER A 125 17.82 6.69 8.19
N VAL A 126 18.19 7.38 7.13
CA VAL A 126 18.66 6.79 5.86
C VAL A 126 19.79 5.78 6.11
N GLU A 127 20.76 6.15 6.97
CA GLU A 127 21.90 5.29 7.33
C GLU A 127 21.43 4.01 8.03
N ALA A 128 20.46 4.10 8.94
CA ALA A 128 19.93 2.94 9.65
C ALA A 128 19.22 1.97 8.69
N VAL A 129 18.49 2.50 7.71
CA VAL A 129 17.83 1.68 6.67
C VAL A 129 18.87 1.02 5.76
N ARG A 130 19.91 1.75 5.33
CA ARG A 130 21.02 1.21 4.54
C ARG A 130 21.80 0.11 5.29
N GLU A 131 22.08 0.32 6.57
CA GLU A 131 22.78 -0.68 7.40
C GLU A 131 21.93 -1.95 7.57
N LEU A 132 20.62 -1.83 7.76
CA LEU A 132 19.72 -2.99 7.80
C LEU A 132 19.69 -3.72 6.46
N GLY A 133 19.63 -2.99 5.35
CA GLY A 133 19.70 -3.57 3.99
C GLY A 133 20.99 -4.40 3.81
N LYS A 134 22.13 -3.82 4.19
CA LYS A 134 23.43 -4.51 4.13
C LYS A 134 23.47 -5.74 5.03
N GLN A 135 22.93 -5.67 6.24
CA GLN A 135 22.85 -6.84 7.13
C GLN A 135 22.02 -7.97 6.50
N ILE A 136 20.94 -7.63 5.81
CA ILE A 136 20.10 -8.59 5.08
C ILE A 136 20.90 -9.22 3.93
N GLU A 137 21.61 -8.41 3.14
CA GLU A 137 22.46 -8.85 2.04
C GLU A 137 23.53 -9.83 2.53
N ASP A 138 24.28 -9.48 3.58
CA ASP A 138 25.32 -10.34 4.18
C ASP A 138 24.74 -11.71 4.62
N LEU A 139 23.54 -11.72 5.23
CA LEU A 139 22.88 -12.96 5.64
C LEU A 139 22.45 -13.82 4.45
N VAL A 140 21.99 -13.20 3.38
CA VAL A 140 21.60 -13.88 2.14
C VAL A 140 22.83 -14.47 1.45
N ASP A 141 23.92 -13.71 1.35
CA ASP A 141 25.18 -14.15 0.74
C ASP A 141 25.83 -15.30 1.52
N ASP A 142 25.72 -15.29 2.85
CA ASP A 142 26.14 -16.39 3.71
C ASP A 142 25.21 -17.62 3.65
N GLY A 143 24.09 -17.56 2.91
CA GLY A 143 23.09 -18.62 2.83
C GLY A 143 22.22 -18.76 4.08
N LYS A 144 22.23 -17.76 4.98
CA LYS A 144 21.45 -17.72 6.24
C LYS A 144 20.01 -17.21 6.01
N PHE A 145 19.31 -17.78 5.05
CA PHE A 145 17.98 -17.33 4.62
C PHE A 145 16.94 -17.27 5.74
N GLN A 146 17.03 -18.17 6.74
CA GLN A 146 16.09 -18.19 7.86
C GLN A 146 16.34 -17.07 8.87
N GLU A 147 17.57 -16.55 8.94
CA GLU A 147 17.92 -15.38 9.74
C GLU A 147 17.58 -14.08 9.01
N ALA A 148 17.76 -14.02 7.68
CA ALA A 148 17.38 -12.87 6.84
C ALA A 148 15.85 -12.67 6.75
N ARG A 149 15.09 -13.76 6.76
CA ARG A 149 13.63 -13.73 6.51
C ARG A 149 12.83 -12.79 7.42
N PRO A 150 13.01 -12.77 8.76
CA PRO A 150 12.28 -11.83 9.62
C PRO A 150 12.68 -10.37 9.38
N LEU A 151 13.93 -10.10 9.01
CA LEU A 151 14.40 -8.76 8.66
C LEU A 151 13.77 -8.29 7.34
N LEU A 152 13.80 -9.14 6.31
CA LEU A 152 13.15 -8.88 5.01
C LEU A 152 11.65 -8.60 5.14
N SER A 153 10.94 -9.31 6.02
CA SER A 153 9.49 -9.14 6.17
C SER A 153 9.09 -7.77 6.74
N GLY A 154 10.02 -7.07 7.40
CA GLY A 154 9.83 -5.71 7.93
C GLY A 154 10.59 -4.63 7.13
N PHE A 155 11.34 -5.02 6.09
CA PHE A 155 12.15 -4.10 5.28
C PHE A 155 11.30 -3.51 4.15
N ALA A 156 10.28 -2.73 4.52
CA ALA A 156 9.34 -2.11 3.60
C ALA A 156 8.72 -0.85 4.23
N SER A 157 8.39 0.13 3.39
CA SER A 157 7.63 1.33 3.76
C SER A 157 6.54 1.53 2.69
N GLU A 158 5.39 0.86 2.87
CA GLU A 158 4.37 0.75 1.83
C GLU A 158 2.99 0.44 2.38
N VAL A 159 1.96 0.81 1.61
CA VAL A 159 0.61 0.30 1.77
C VAL A 159 0.36 -0.75 0.70
N VAL A 160 0.06 -1.97 1.13
CA VAL A 160 -0.32 -3.08 0.23
C VAL A 160 -1.84 -3.20 0.21
N ILE A 161 -2.46 -2.95 -0.93
CA ILE A 161 -3.89 -3.17 -1.16
C ILE A 161 -4.07 -4.53 -1.82
N ARG A 162 -4.57 -5.49 -1.05
CA ARG A 162 -4.80 -6.86 -1.49
C ARG A 162 -6.22 -7.06 -2.00
N THR A 163 -6.35 -7.39 -3.27
CA THR A 163 -7.61 -7.74 -3.93
C THR A 163 -7.71 -9.26 -4.07
N THR A 164 -8.82 -9.82 -3.58
CA THR A 164 -9.17 -11.23 -3.81
C THR A 164 -10.30 -11.27 -4.82
N SER A 165 -10.17 -12.12 -5.86
CA SER A 165 -11.14 -12.22 -6.97
C SER A 165 -11.53 -13.66 -7.23
N LEU A 166 -12.77 -13.86 -7.70
CA LEU A 166 -13.25 -15.15 -8.20
C LEU A 166 -12.94 -15.29 -9.70
N PRO A 167 -12.34 -16.42 -10.14
CA PRO A 167 -12.14 -16.70 -11.56
C PRO A 167 -13.46 -17.10 -12.21
N LEU A 168 -14.06 -16.22 -13.03
CA LEU A 168 -15.38 -16.44 -13.62
C LEU A 168 -15.42 -17.54 -14.68
N ALA A 169 -14.26 -17.94 -15.21
CA ALA A 169 -14.18 -19.04 -16.17
C ALA A 169 -14.37 -20.44 -15.54
N THR A 170 -14.14 -20.60 -14.23
CA THR A 170 -14.11 -21.94 -13.59
C THR A 170 -14.96 -22.04 -12.33
N TYR A 171 -15.12 -20.93 -11.62
CA TYR A 171 -15.84 -20.92 -10.34
C TYR A 171 -17.34 -21.26 -10.49
N PRO A 172 -18.09 -20.71 -11.48
CA PRO A 172 -19.50 -21.08 -11.70
C PRO A 172 -19.70 -22.56 -11.99
N ASP A 173 -18.85 -23.14 -12.83
CA ASP A 173 -18.91 -24.56 -13.19
C ASP A 173 -18.67 -25.46 -11.98
N ALA A 174 -17.76 -25.06 -11.08
CA ALA A 174 -17.50 -25.81 -9.85
C ALA A 174 -18.72 -25.78 -8.89
N ILE A 175 -19.44 -24.64 -8.80
CA ILE A 175 -20.66 -24.52 -8.01
C ILE A 175 -21.77 -25.44 -8.56
N LEU A 176 -21.95 -25.46 -9.87
CA LEU A 176 -22.91 -26.37 -10.54
C LEU A 176 -22.55 -27.85 -10.32
N ALA A 177 -21.26 -28.22 -10.44
CA ALA A 177 -20.80 -29.56 -10.19
C ALA A 177 -21.03 -30.00 -8.74
N ALA A 178 -20.78 -29.11 -7.75
CA ALA A 178 -21.04 -29.41 -6.35
C ALA A 178 -22.55 -29.63 -6.09
N THR A 179 -23.42 -28.81 -6.69
CA THR A 179 -24.88 -28.96 -6.59
C THR A 179 -25.34 -30.34 -7.11
N ALA A 180 -24.85 -30.75 -8.28
CA ALA A 180 -25.20 -32.06 -8.85
C ALA A 180 -24.72 -33.22 -7.95
N LEU A 181 -23.55 -33.09 -7.29
CA LEU A 181 -23.05 -34.09 -6.36
C LEU A 181 -23.93 -34.18 -5.09
N LEU A 182 -24.44 -33.06 -4.59
CA LEU A 182 -25.37 -33.05 -3.44
C LEU A 182 -26.71 -33.70 -3.80
N ASP A 183 -27.25 -33.46 -4.99
CA ASP A 183 -28.45 -34.10 -5.50
C ASP A 183 -28.29 -35.62 -5.60
N ASP A 184 -27.09 -36.10 -5.95
CA ASP A 184 -26.72 -37.51 -5.98
C ASP A 184 -26.42 -38.11 -4.59
N GLY A 185 -26.48 -37.32 -3.50
CA GLY A 185 -26.15 -37.75 -2.15
C GLY A 185 -24.64 -37.93 -1.89
N LYS A 186 -23.77 -37.38 -2.77
CA LYS A 186 -22.29 -37.45 -2.69
C LYS A 186 -21.71 -36.24 -1.94
N THR A 187 -22.07 -36.14 -0.68
CA THR A 187 -21.78 -34.95 0.15
C THR A 187 -20.28 -34.67 0.31
N ASP A 188 -19.46 -35.73 0.53
CA ASP A 188 -18.00 -35.57 0.71
C ASP A 188 -17.32 -35.12 -0.58
N GLU A 189 -17.81 -35.60 -1.74
CA GLU A 189 -17.30 -35.20 -3.04
C GLU A 189 -17.67 -33.70 -3.33
N ALA A 190 -18.91 -33.31 -3.01
CA ALA A 190 -19.38 -31.94 -3.14
C ALA A 190 -18.54 -30.99 -2.28
N MET A 191 -18.26 -31.34 -1.03
CA MET A 191 -17.38 -30.58 -0.12
C MET A 191 -15.98 -30.42 -0.72
N THR A 192 -15.43 -31.49 -1.32
CA THR A 192 -14.12 -31.45 -1.97
C THR A 192 -14.09 -30.46 -3.14
N VAL A 193 -15.14 -30.49 -3.98
CA VAL A 193 -15.27 -29.55 -5.12
C VAL A 193 -15.39 -28.11 -4.65
N LEU A 194 -16.22 -27.85 -3.62
CA LEU A 194 -16.38 -26.49 -3.08
C LEU A 194 -15.08 -25.95 -2.47
N ASN A 195 -14.38 -26.75 -1.69
CA ASN A 195 -13.08 -26.35 -1.13
C ASN A 195 -12.02 -26.11 -2.23
N ALA A 196 -12.03 -26.96 -3.28
CA ALA A 196 -11.18 -26.75 -4.44
C ALA A 196 -11.53 -25.43 -5.14
N ALA A 197 -12.81 -25.11 -5.36
CA ALA A 197 -13.26 -23.85 -5.95
C ALA A 197 -12.80 -22.65 -5.12
N LEU A 198 -12.95 -22.67 -3.79
CA LEU A 198 -12.47 -21.62 -2.91
C LEU A 198 -10.95 -21.44 -2.97
N SER A 199 -10.20 -22.52 -3.21
CA SER A 199 -8.73 -22.46 -3.35
C SER A 199 -8.25 -21.84 -4.67
N THR A 200 -9.14 -21.68 -5.66
CA THR A 200 -8.84 -21.06 -6.96
C THR A 200 -8.95 -19.54 -6.95
N GLN A 201 -9.31 -18.92 -5.81
CA GLN A 201 -9.36 -17.46 -5.68
C GLN A 201 -8.01 -16.85 -6.06
N VAL A 202 -8.06 -15.82 -6.89
CA VAL A 202 -6.87 -15.08 -7.32
C VAL A 202 -6.63 -13.91 -6.38
N VAL A 203 -5.43 -13.83 -5.84
CA VAL A 203 -4.99 -12.73 -4.97
C VAL A 203 -4.00 -11.88 -5.74
N THR A 204 -4.27 -10.57 -5.83
CA THR A 204 -3.37 -9.58 -6.41
C THR A 204 -3.09 -8.48 -5.41
N ASP A 205 -1.83 -8.07 -5.30
CA ASP A 205 -1.41 -6.97 -4.44
C ASP A 205 -1.08 -5.74 -5.31
N THR A 206 -1.62 -4.59 -4.92
CA THR A 206 -1.21 -3.28 -5.43
C THR A 206 -0.40 -2.61 -4.32
N VAL A 207 0.83 -2.21 -4.62
CA VAL A 207 1.73 -1.58 -3.66
C VAL A 207 1.74 -0.07 -3.87
N ILE A 208 1.66 0.69 -2.78
CA ILE A 208 1.84 2.13 -2.74
C ILE A 208 3.06 2.38 -1.86
N ALA A 209 4.21 2.71 -2.44
CA ALA A 209 5.40 3.04 -1.67
C ALA A 209 5.20 4.38 -0.95
N LEU A 210 5.40 4.38 0.37
CA LEU A 210 5.22 5.57 1.20
C LEU A 210 6.33 6.62 1.00
N PRO A 211 7.63 6.26 0.88
CA PRO A 211 8.66 7.28 0.77
C PRO A 211 8.52 8.19 -0.46
N PRO A 212 8.30 7.71 -1.70
CA PRO A 212 8.04 8.61 -2.83
C PRO A 212 6.76 9.44 -2.65
N LEU A 213 5.70 8.87 -2.04
CA LEU A 213 4.46 9.58 -1.80
C LEU A 213 4.65 10.71 -0.78
N ARG A 214 5.43 10.48 0.28
CA ARG A 214 5.82 11.51 1.25
C ARG A 214 6.68 12.60 0.62
N ALA A 215 7.65 12.22 -0.22
CA ALA A 215 8.49 13.17 -0.94
C ALA A 215 7.64 14.12 -1.81
N VAL A 216 6.66 13.61 -2.55
CA VAL A 216 5.71 14.43 -3.31
C VAL A 216 4.98 15.41 -2.40
N ALA A 217 4.42 14.93 -1.29
CA ALA A 217 3.67 15.76 -0.36
C ALA A 217 4.55 16.85 0.30
N MET A 218 5.81 16.54 0.59
CA MET A 218 6.79 17.52 1.10
C MET A 218 7.13 18.59 0.05
N ILE A 219 7.31 18.22 -1.21
CA ILE A 219 7.52 19.17 -2.32
C ILE A 219 6.31 20.08 -2.52
N GLU A 220 5.09 19.58 -2.40
CA GLU A 220 3.89 20.41 -2.45
C GLU A 220 3.81 21.40 -1.27
N LYS A 221 4.27 21.01 -0.08
CA LYS A 221 4.40 21.93 1.06
C LYS A 221 5.45 23.01 0.80
N ALA A 222 6.64 22.64 0.29
CA ALA A 222 7.68 23.60 -0.11
C ALA A 222 7.14 24.63 -1.12
N LYS A 223 6.44 24.14 -2.15
CA LYS A 223 5.81 24.97 -3.18
C LYS A 223 4.76 25.93 -2.60
N ALA A 224 3.93 25.44 -1.67
CA ALA A 224 2.92 26.27 -1.03
C ALA A 224 3.57 27.43 -0.23
N LEU A 225 4.66 27.15 0.52
CA LEU A 225 5.39 28.16 1.28
C LEU A 225 6.01 29.23 0.37
N LEU A 226 6.56 28.84 -0.78
CA LEU A 226 7.18 29.78 -1.73
C LEU A 226 6.16 30.63 -2.50
N ASN A 227 4.93 30.13 -2.68
CA ASN A 227 3.87 30.89 -3.37
C ASN A 227 3.08 31.81 -2.43
N ASP A 228 3.19 31.64 -1.11
CA ASP A 228 2.43 32.40 -0.10
C ASP A 228 3.11 33.73 0.30
N ASP A 229 4.19 34.13 -0.36
CA ASP A 229 4.93 35.40 -0.11
C ASP A 229 4.10 36.69 -0.35
N GLY A 230 2.78 36.59 -0.50
CA GLY A 230 1.91 37.69 -0.87
C GLY A 230 1.02 38.28 0.22
N GLU A 231 0.38 37.57 1.14
CA GLU A 231 -0.60 38.18 2.05
C GLU A 231 -1.00 37.44 3.35
N ALA A 232 -0.49 36.24 3.66
CA ALA A 232 -1.02 35.43 4.77
C ALA A 232 -0.01 35.03 5.88
N ALA A 233 1.19 35.54 5.90
CA ALA A 233 2.19 35.18 6.92
C ALA A 233 1.87 35.76 8.34
N ASN A 234 0.79 36.48 8.53
CA ASN A 234 0.50 37.18 9.79
C ASN A 234 -0.74 36.71 10.56
N ASP A 235 -1.52 35.72 10.08
CA ASP A 235 -2.80 35.41 10.73
C ASP A 235 -3.18 33.91 10.85
N LYS A 236 -2.24 32.97 10.64
CA LYS A 236 -2.45 31.57 11.03
C LYS A 236 -1.62 31.26 12.26
N ALA A 237 -2.36 30.99 13.33
CA ALA A 237 -1.88 30.54 14.61
C ALA A 237 -0.62 29.66 14.47
N ALA A 238 0.49 30.14 15.06
CA ALA A 238 1.61 29.31 15.45
C ALA A 238 1.07 28.07 16.17
N THR A 239 0.97 26.97 15.45
CA THR A 239 0.99 25.66 16.08
C THR A 239 2.41 25.52 16.61
N GLU A 240 2.56 25.03 17.83
CA GLU A 240 3.82 24.95 18.58
C GLU A 240 4.88 24.00 17.96
N ASP A 241 4.78 23.68 16.67
CA ASP A 241 5.69 22.84 15.93
C ASP A 241 6.57 23.72 15.02
N ALA A 242 7.87 23.47 15.06
CA ALA A 242 8.92 24.20 14.39
C ALA A 242 8.49 24.69 12.99
N ASP A 243 8.59 26.01 12.76
CA ASP A 243 8.33 26.62 11.44
C ASP A 243 9.35 26.08 10.42
N LEU A 244 9.00 24.95 9.75
CA LEU A 244 9.82 24.37 8.69
C LEU A 244 9.79 25.30 7.48
N THR A 245 10.96 25.54 6.92
CA THR A 245 11.12 26.32 5.70
C THR A 245 10.89 25.47 4.44
N ALA A 246 10.74 26.11 3.29
CA ALA A 246 10.68 25.41 2.02
C ALA A 246 11.92 24.52 1.78
N ALA A 247 13.11 25.00 2.16
CA ALA A 247 14.35 24.22 2.05
C ALA A 247 14.34 22.99 2.98
N ASP A 248 13.80 23.11 4.20
CA ASP A 248 13.65 21.96 5.11
C ASP A 248 12.75 20.86 4.50
N TYR A 249 11.67 21.25 3.84
CA TYR A 249 10.79 20.30 3.13
C TYR A 249 11.46 19.66 1.90
N VAL A 250 12.29 20.40 1.16
CA VAL A 250 13.05 19.85 0.03
C VAL A 250 14.07 18.83 0.52
N GLU A 251 14.79 19.14 1.60
CA GLU A 251 15.73 18.19 2.21
C GLU A 251 15.03 16.95 2.76
N ALA A 252 13.87 17.11 3.41
CA ALA A 252 13.06 15.99 3.88
C ALA A 252 12.57 15.10 2.72
N ALA A 253 12.18 15.71 1.59
CA ALA A 253 11.81 14.97 0.38
C ALA A 253 12.99 14.16 -0.19
N ARG A 254 14.20 14.74 -0.16
CA ARG A 254 15.44 14.05 -0.57
C ARG A 254 15.68 12.82 0.29
N GLN A 255 15.57 12.95 1.61
CA GLN A 255 15.73 11.83 2.55
C GLN A 255 14.71 10.70 2.30
N GLU A 256 13.46 11.03 2.01
CA GLU A 256 12.47 10.02 1.67
C GLU A 256 12.81 9.31 0.35
N LEU A 257 13.35 9.99 -0.67
CA LEU A 257 13.83 9.33 -1.89
C LEU A 257 15.03 8.41 -1.62
N GLU A 258 15.98 8.82 -0.79
CA GLU A 258 17.10 7.97 -0.37
C GLU A 258 16.64 6.73 0.40
N ILE A 259 15.57 6.84 1.18
CA ILE A 259 14.94 5.69 1.84
C ILE A 259 14.28 4.78 0.80
N ALA A 260 13.61 5.33 -0.21
CA ALA A 260 13.04 4.55 -1.30
C ALA A 260 14.11 3.72 -2.02
N GLU A 261 15.27 4.32 -2.31
CA GLU A 261 16.42 3.63 -2.88
C GLU A 261 16.96 2.54 -1.95
N ALA A 262 17.17 2.86 -0.67
CA ALA A 262 17.70 1.92 0.31
C ALA A 262 16.77 0.71 0.54
N LEU A 263 15.45 0.90 0.41
CA LEU A 263 14.45 -0.16 0.47
C LEU A 263 14.28 -0.92 -0.85
N GLY A 264 14.91 -0.48 -1.94
CA GLY A 264 14.89 -1.16 -3.23
C GLY A 264 13.61 -0.94 -4.05
N TYR A 265 12.87 0.17 -3.85
CA TYR A 265 11.69 0.50 -4.65
C TYR A 265 12.01 0.90 -6.09
N GLY A 266 13.27 1.02 -6.45
CA GLY A 266 13.73 1.33 -7.79
C GLY A 266 15.24 1.12 -7.89
N ARG A 267 15.80 1.40 -9.06
CA ARG A 267 17.25 1.42 -9.26
C ARG A 267 17.76 2.84 -9.05
N GLU A 268 19.02 3.01 -8.67
CA GLU A 268 19.69 4.31 -8.53
C GLU A 268 19.38 5.26 -9.72
N SER A 269 19.47 4.74 -10.96
CA SER A 269 19.16 5.51 -12.16
C SER A 269 17.70 5.99 -12.28
N ASP A 270 16.78 5.40 -11.53
CA ASP A 270 15.37 5.79 -11.57
C ASP A 270 15.12 7.04 -10.69
N PHE A 271 16.02 7.31 -9.73
CA PHE A 271 15.98 8.43 -8.81
C PHE A 271 16.94 9.59 -9.19
N GLU A 272 17.98 9.32 -10.02
CA GLU A 272 19.02 10.28 -10.40
C GLU A 272 18.42 11.61 -10.91
N ASP A 273 17.47 11.53 -11.85
CA ASP A 273 16.81 12.72 -12.41
C ASP A 273 16.02 13.52 -11.35
N LEU A 274 15.50 12.85 -10.31
CA LEU A 274 14.78 13.51 -9.21
C LEU A 274 15.74 14.22 -8.26
N HIS A 275 16.85 13.58 -7.91
CA HIS A 275 17.89 14.20 -7.06
C HIS A 275 18.48 15.43 -7.75
N GLU A 276 18.79 15.36 -9.06
CA GLU A 276 19.24 16.52 -9.83
C GLU A 276 18.21 17.67 -9.84
N ALA A 277 16.91 17.33 -9.96
CA ALA A 277 15.86 18.34 -9.93
C ALA A 277 15.67 18.97 -8.54
N LEU A 278 15.86 18.20 -7.45
CA LEU A 278 15.85 18.75 -6.10
C LEU A 278 17.07 19.63 -5.82
N ASP A 279 18.27 19.29 -6.32
CA ASP A 279 19.47 20.12 -6.24
C ASP A 279 19.26 21.46 -6.95
N GLU A 280 18.63 21.45 -8.12
CA GLU A 280 18.28 22.66 -8.86
C GLU A 280 17.24 23.50 -8.13
N LEU A 281 16.24 22.87 -7.48
CA LEU A 281 15.25 23.58 -6.66
C LEU A 281 15.91 24.27 -5.47
N ASP A 282 16.80 23.58 -4.73
CA ASP A 282 17.54 24.16 -3.62
C ASP A 282 18.34 25.37 -4.06
N ARG A 283 19.05 25.28 -5.20
CA ARG A 283 19.81 26.37 -5.77
C ARG A 283 18.93 27.58 -6.11
N GLN A 284 17.75 27.36 -6.68
CA GLN A 284 16.81 28.44 -7.01
C GLN A 284 16.22 29.09 -5.76
N ILE A 285 15.91 28.32 -4.73
CA ILE A 285 15.45 28.82 -3.43
C ILE A 285 16.53 29.72 -2.79
N GLU A 286 17.79 29.26 -2.72
CA GLU A 286 18.91 30.03 -2.17
C GLU A 286 19.18 31.32 -2.96
N ALA A 287 19.06 31.26 -4.29
CA ALA A 287 19.25 32.40 -5.17
C ALA A 287 18.04 33.34 -5.23
N GLN A 288 16.91 32.98 -4.61
CA GLN A 288 15.63 33.71 -4.70
C GLN A 288 15.16 33.86 -6.16
N GLU A 289 15.38 32.85 -6.98
CA GLU A 289 14.95 32.79 -8.37
C GLU A 289 13.51 32.26 -8.50
N ASP A 290 12.92 32.35 -9.70
CA ASP A 290 11.59 31.77 -9.99
C ASP A 290 11.67 30.23 -10.01
N THR A 291 10.91 29.60 -9.11
CA THR A 291 10.88 28.14 -8.94
C THR A 291 9.73 27.44 -9.69
N GLY A 292 8.85 28.19 -10.38
CA GLY A 292 7.65 27.62 -11.02
C GLY A 292 7.97 26.51 -11.99
N GLY A 293 8.98 26.69 -12.86
CA GLY A 293 9.34 25.67 -13.87
C GLY A 293 9.97 24.40 -13.29
N ILE A 294 10.72 24.51 -12.19
CA ILE A 294 11.35 23.32 -11.58
C ILE A 294 10.34 22.46 -10.86
N PHE A 295 9.31 23.04 -10.22
CA PHE A 295 8.23 22.23 -9.61
C PHE A 295 7.45 21.41 -10.65
N GLU A 296 7.22 21.94 -11.86
CA GLU A 296 6.60 21.18 -12.95
C GLU A 296 7.50 20.02 -13.40
N THR A 297 8.81 20.25 -13.46
CA THR A 297 9.80 19.22 -13.77
C THR A 297 9.78 18.10 -12.73
N ILE A 298 9.85 18.46 -11.45
CA ILE A 298 9.81 17.51 -10.34
C ILE A 298 8.52 16.67 -10.36
N ALA A 299 7.36 17.31 -10.54
CA ALA A 299 6.08 16.59 -10.63
C ALA A 299 6.06 15.58 -11.77
N THR A 300 6.61 15.95 -12.94
CA THR A 300 6.73 15.04 -14.10
C THR A 300 7.64 13.86 -13.77
N ARG A 301 8.79 14.09 -13.12
CA ARG A 301 9.73 13.02 -12.75
C ARG A 301 9.14 12.05 -11.72
N PHE A 302 8.36 12.54 -10.75
CA PHE A 302 7.63 11.67 -9.82
C PHE A 302 6.61 10.78 -10.53
N GLU A 303 5.87 11.30 -11.51
CA GLU A 303 4.94 10.48 -12.30
C GLU A 303 5.67 9.44 -13.15
N GLU A 304 6.82 9.78 -13.74
CA GLU A 304 7.68 8.83 -14.45
C GLU A 304 8.20 7.75 -13.51
N LEU A 305 8.69 8.11 -12.33
CA LEU A 305 9.15 7.18 -11.29
C LEU A 305 8.01 6.22 -10.90
N ARG A 306 6.84 6.76 -10.58
CA ARG A 306 5.66 5.98 -10.22
C ARG A 306 5.31 4.94 -11.29
N THR A 307 5.32 5.36 -12.55
CA THR A 307 5.03 4.48 -13.69
C THR A 307 6.07 3.37 -13.86
N ARG A 308 7.35 3.64 -13.61
CA ARG A 308 8.42 2.66 -13.73
C ARG A 308 8.44 1.63 -12.61
N ILE A 309 8.12 2.05 -11.38
CA ILE A 309 8.20 1.19 -10.19
C ILE A 309 6.96 0.32 -10.01
N PHE A 310 5.75 0.81 -10.38
CA PHE A 310 4.48 0.20 -9.97
C PHE A 310 3.59 -0.25 -11.15
N ASN A 311 4.11 -0.27 -12.39
CA ASN A 311 3.41 -0.82 -13.57
C ASN A 311 4.06 -2.15 -14.02
#